data_f91a13f14afd74393432039dd6ff6c9a
#
_entry.id   f91a13f14afd74393432039dd6ff6c9a
#
_cell.length_a   1.000
_cell.length_b   1.000
_cell.length_c   1.000
_cell.angle_alpha   90.00
_cell.angle_beta   90.00
_cell.angle_gamma   90.00
#
_symmetry.space_group_name_H-M   'P 1'
#
loop_
_entity.id
_entity.type
_entity.pdbx_description
1 polymer ?
#
loop_
_entity_poly.entity_id
_entity_poly.type
_entity_poly.pdbx_seq_one_letter_code
_entity_poly.pdbx_strand_id
1 'polypeptide(L)'
;MCNARFAEKGLDCRIDHRSYERQGMEQLPTVHEGPAIRQMEARGIRTDKGDFNRWVKATNALIGNLKKKITALLNWLKEAHEELSKPQAPNLAQLLSEYYTSRSAGAWSRKAKIGNLKEFNEICNYLMQNDLTTPEQLRERVSALSDRIDILKSTLRGKSDRMKELDELLRMVQFYADGKPVADKLAAIKWKGRREQFMSENENALRLYHMAERKLKPYFKGGKLPVTAWRREHDRLEQEYATGQAELSPICAEVKKLWQIKYKVEHVVRAQENPEQSRRKQQQLDH
;
A
#
# COMPACT_ATOMS: atom_id res chain seq x y z
N MET A 1 47.64 17.63 -25.27
CA MET A 1 48.67 16.60 -25.57
C MET A 1 48.11 15.16 -25.50
N CYS A 2 47.40 14.69 -24.45
CA CYS A 2 46.94 13.28 -24.36
C CYS A 2 45.98 12.86 -25.49
N ASN A 3 45.00 13.67 -25.84
CA ASN A 3 44.01 13.33 -26.86
C ASN A 3 44.60 13.26 -28.28
N ALA A 4 45.65 14.08 -28.58
CA ALA A 4 46.37 13.99 -29.85
C ALA A 4 47.11 12.66 -29.99
N ARG A 5 47.76 12.18 -28.91
CA ARG A 5 48.44 10.86 -28.92
C ARG A 5 47.46 9.68 -29.00
N PHE A 6 46.24 9.80 -28.48
CA PHE A 6 45.22 8.75 -28.65
C PHE A 6 44.77 8.67 -30.12
N ALA A 7 44.55 9.82 -30.75
CA ALA A 7 44.25 9.89 -32.18
C ALA A 7 45.35 9.31 -33.06
N GLU A 8 46.63 9.64 -32.79
CA GLU A 8 47.81 9.06 -33.48
C GLU A 8 47.90 7.53 -33.38
N LYS A 9 47.45 6.97 -32.25
CA LYS A 9 47.46 5.52 -32.00
C LYS A 9 46.15 4.81 -32.42
N GLY A 10 45.24 5.51 -33.06
CA GLY A 10 43.95 4.94 -33.47
C GLY A 10 43.05 4.48 -32.32
N LEU A 11 43.29 5.01 -31.11
CA LEU A 11 42.48 4.67 -29.93
C LEU A 11 41.26 5.59 -29.88
N ASP A 12 40.08 5.01 -29.87
CA ASP A 12 38.78 5.71 -29.76
C ASP A 12 38.45 6.13 -28.31
N CYS A 13 39.45 6.69 -27.61
CA CYS A 13 39.29 7.19 -26.26
C CYS A 13 39.71 8.67 -26.19
N ARG A 14 38.93 9.46 -25.48
CA ARG A 14 39.16 10.90 -25.31
C ARG A 14 39.04 11.28 -23.82
N ILE A 15 40.02 12.05 -23.35
CA ILE A 15 39.99 12.59 -21.97
C ILE A 15 39.31 13.97 -22.04
N ASP A 16 38.27 14.13 -21.26
CA ASP A 16 37.59 15.41 -21.03
C ASP A 16 37.73 15.80 -19.54
N HIS A 17 38.33 16.96 -19.30
CA HIS A 17 38.60 17.47 -17.94
C HIS A 17 37.41 18.21 -17.32
N ARG A 18 36.34 18.40 -18.08
CA ARG A 18 35.12 19.04 -17.56
C ARG A 18 34.44 18.14 -16.57
N SER A 19 33.69 18.72 -15.62
CA SER A 19 32.82 17.93 -14.72
C SER A 19 31.77 17.18 -15.53
N TYR A 20 31.27 16.06 -15.02
CA TYR A 20 30.20 15.28 -15.66
C TYR A 20 28.99 16.13 -16.00
N GLU A 21 28.64 17.08 -15.14
CA GLU A 21 27.55 18.03 -15.33
C GLU A 21 27.79 18.95 -16.55
N ARG A 22 29.03 19.45 -16.74
CA ARG A 22 29.44 20.24 -17.93
C ARG A 22 29.60 19.43 -19.20
N GLN A 23 29.81 18.14 -19.07
CA GLN A 23 29.84 17.17 -20.18
C GLN A 23 28.42 16.71 -20.58
N GLY A 24 27.39 17.12 -19.86
CA GLY A 24 26.02 16.65 -20.08
C GLY A 24 25.81 15.18 -19.66
N MET A 25 26.74 14.62 -18.87
CA MET A 25 26.63 13.24 -18.39
C MET A 25 25.77 13.19 -17.15
N GLU A 26 24.71 12.38 -17.17
CA GLU A 26 23.79 12.22 -16.06
C GLU A 26 24.29 11.24 -14.97
N GLN A 27 25.55 10.82 -15.08
CA GLN A 27 26.17 9.94 -14.11
C GLN A 27 26.73 10.72 -12.93
N LEU A 28 26.69 10.11 -11.75
CA LEU A 28 27.31 10.64 -10.54
C LEU A 28 28.82 10.39 -10.58
N PRO A 29 29.67 11.41 -10.32
CA PRO A 29 31.10 11.20 -10.26
C PRO A 29 31.49 10.44 -8.98
N THR A 30 32.47 9.54 -9.10
CA THR A 30 33.12 8.91 -7.93
C THR A 30 34.12 9.86 -7.29
N VAL A 31 34.42 9.68 -6.02
CA VAL A 31 35.46 10.42 -5.30
C VAL A 31 36.77 9.68 -5.41
N HIS A 32 37.87 10.41 -5.58
CA HIS A 32 39.22 9.82 -5.66
C HIS A 32 39.57 9.11 -4.34
N GLU A 33 39.94 7.85 -4.46
CA GLU A 33 40.47 7.03 -3.36
C GLU A 33 42.00 7.10 -3.42
N GLY A 34 42.60 7.72 -2.38
CA GLY A 34 44.05 7.73 -2.25
C GLY A 34 44.64 6.33 -1.98
N PRO A 35 45.97 6.15 -2.10
CA PRO A 35 46.61 4.84 -1.92
C PRO A 35 46.31 4.16 -0.60
N ALA A 36 46.21 4.91 0.51
CA ALA A 36 45.91 4.41 1.83
C ALA A 36 44.48 3.79 1.89
N ILE A 37 43.49 4.48 1.31
CA ILE A 37 42.10 4.00 1.29
C ILE A 37 42.00 2.72 0.45
N ARG A 38 42.65 2.66 -0.72
CA ARG A 38 42.69 1.46 -1.56
C ARG A 38 43.29 0.26 -0.83
N GLN A 39 44.35 0.46 -0.04
CA GLN A 39 44.95 -0.60 0.75
C GLN A 39 44.02 -1.08 1.87
N MET A 40 43.31 -0.17 2.53
CA MET A 40 42.32 -0.53 3.56
C MET A 40 41.16 -1.34 2.96
N GLU A 41 40.60 -0.89 1.85
CA GLU A 41 39.54 -1.59 1.13
C GLU A 41 39.98 -2.97 0.60
N ALA A 42 41.24 -3.09 0.10
CA ALA A 42 41.80 -4.36 -0.34
C ALA A 42 41.98 -5.36 0.82
N ARG A 43 42.13 -4.87 2.07
CA ARG A 43 42.18 -5.68 3.30
C ARG A 43 40.80 -5.97 3.89
N GLY A 44 39.71 -5.57 3.21
CA GLY A 44 38.35 -5.75 3.70
C GLY A 44 37.88 -4.72 4.74
N ILE A 45 38.67 -3.67 5.00
CA ILE A 45 38.31 -2.58 5.91
C ILE A 45 37.48 -1.56 5.14
N ARG A 46 36.24 -1.40 5.52
CA ARG A 46 35.32 -0.43 4.89
C ARG A 46 35.70 1.00 5.26
N THR A 47 35.66 1.88 4.27
CA THR A 47 35.94 3.31 4.44
C THR A 47 34.77 4.13 3.91
N ASP A 48 34.53 5.32 4.45
CA ASP A 48 33.46 6.22 4.03
C ASP A 48 33.53 6.56 2.53
N LYS A 49 34.73 6.77 1.99
CA LYS A 49 34.94 7.03 0.56
C LYS A 49 34.70 5.80 -0.31
N GLY A 50 35.08 4.62 0.17
CA GLY A 50 34.80 3.35 -0.49
C GLY A 50 33.29 3.05 -0.51
N ASP A 51 32.61 3.26 0.61
CA ASP A 51 31.15 3.10 0.69
C ASP A 51 30.43 4.10 -0.20
N PHE A 52 30.87 5.35 -0.23
CA PHE A 52 30.34 6.36 -1.14
C PHE A 52 30.52 5.95 -2.62
N ASN A 53 31.72 5.50 -3.01
CA ASN A 53 31.99 5.05 -4.38
C ASN A 53 31.18 3.81 -4.77
N ARG A 54 30.97 2.86 -3.85
CA ARG A 54 30.08 1.70 -4.06
C ARG A 54 28.65 2.16 -4.29
N TRP A 55 28.17 3.08 -3.45
CA TRP A 55 26.83 3.67 -3.62
C TRP A 55 26.69 4.40 -4.95
N VAL A 56 27.68 5.22 -5.36
CA VAL A 56 27.69 5.92 -6.66
C VAL A 56 27.64 4.92 -7.82
N LYS A 57 28.47 3.87 -7.78
CA LYS A 57 28.47 2.82 -8.82
C LYS A 57 27.12 2.11 -8.91
N ALA A 58 26.52 1.73 -7.77
CA ALA A 58 25.20 1.11 -7.72
C ALA A 58 24.12 2.06 -8.27
N THR A 59 24.18 3.35 -7.92
CA THR A 59 23.23 4.36 -8.40
C THR A 59 23.38 4.60 -9.90
N ASN A 60 24.60 4.67 -10.42
CA ASN A 60 24.85 4.83 -11.87
C ASN A 60 24.37 3.59 -12.66
N ALA A 61 24.60 2.39 -12.14
CA ALA A 61 24.06 1.16 -12.72
C ALA A 61 22.52 1.16 -12.74
N LEU A 62 21.90 1.63 -11.67
CA LEU A 62 20.46 1.80 -11.59
C LEU A 62 19.96 2.80 -12.65
N ILE A 63 20.58 3.98 -12.75
CA ILE A 63 20.25 4.99 -13.76
C ILE A 63 20.34 4.40 -15.17
N GLY A 64 21.41 3.65 -15.47
CA GLY A 64 21.59 2.97 -16.76
C GLY A 64 20.48 1.95 -17.05
N ASN A 65 20.13 1.15 -16.07
CA ASN A 65 19.02 0.18 -16.18
C ASN A 65 17.66 0.86 -16.34
N LEU A 66 17.44 1.97 -15.64
CA LEU A 66 16.23 2.76 -15.77
C LEU A 66 16.07 3.37 -17.17
N LYS A 67 17.14 3.91 -17.71
CA LYS A 67 17.14 4.44 -19.09
C LYS A 67 16.80 3.36 -20.12
N LYS A 68 17.43 2.18 -20.01
CA LYS A 68 17.11 1.04 -20.89
C LYS A 68 15.64 0.65 -20.81
N LYS A 69 15.07 0.59 -19.59
CA LYS A 69 13.65 0.28 -19.39
C LYS A 69 12.73 1.36 -19.96
N ILE A 70 13.08 2.65 -19.77
CA ILE A 70 12.31 3.77 -20.34
C ILE A 70 12.34 3.69 -21.87
N THR A 71 13.50 3.42 -22.48
CA THR A 71 13.60 3.27 -23.93
C THR A 71 12.79 2.07 -24.43
N ALA A 72 12.87 0.93 -23.75
CA ALA A 72 12.06 -0.25 -24.07
C ALA A 72 10.55 0.04 -23.96
N LEU A 73 10.13 0.76 -22.91
CA LEU A 73 8.76 1.24 -22.73
C LEU A 73 8.31 2.14 -23.87
N LEU A 74 9.12 3.11 -24.23
CA LEU A 74 8.80 4.05 -25.33
C LEU A 74 8.71 3.32 -26.67
N ASN A 75 9.56 2.32 -26.90
CA ASN A 75 9.50 1.51 -28.13
C ASN A 75 8.26 0.62 -28.15
N TRP A 76 7.96 -0.08 -27.03
CA TRP A 76 6.74 -0.86 -26.90
C TRP A 76 5.48 0.00 -27.12
N LEU A 77 5.49 1.24 -26.59
CA LEU A 77 4.41 2.19 -26.79
C LEU A 77 4.27 2.64 -28.27
N LYS A 78 5.40 2.83 -28.97
CA LYS A 78 5.36 3.13 -30.39
C LYS A 78 4.80 1.97 -31.21
N GLU A 79 5.23 0.75 -30.92
CA GLU A 79 4.73 -0.46 -31.58
C GLU A 79 3.22 -0.66 -31.31
N ALA A 80 2.75 -0.49 -30.06
CA ALA A 80 1.34 -0.52 -29.73
C ALA A 80 0.53 0.62 -30.39
N HIS A 81 1.17 1.77 -30.63
CA HIS A 81 0.56 2.91 -31.30
C HIS A 81 0.40 2.67 -32.82
N GLU A 82 1.34 2.02 -33.46
CA GLU A 82 1.27 1.69 -34.89
C GLU A 82 0.18 0.64 -35.19
N GLU A 83 -0.11 -0.26 -34.25
CA GLU A 83 -1.18 -1.25 -34.38
C GLU A 83 -2.59 -0.67 -34.19
N LEU A 84 -2.73 0.47 -33.51
CA LEU A 84 -4.02 1.06 -33.15
C LEU A 84 -4.28 2.38 -33.90
N SER A 85 -4.50 2.35 -35.22
CA SER A 85 -4.81 3.53 -36.07
C SER A 85 -6.14 4.23 -35.72
N LYS A 86 -6.37 4.64 -34.46
CA LYS A 86 -7.55 5.43 -34.04
C LYS A 86 -7.12 6.70 -33.28
N PRO A 87 -7.93 7.81 -33.33
CA PRO A 87 -7.65 9.05 -32.60
C PRO A 87 -7.49 8.75 -31.10
N GLN A 88 -6.32 9.00 -30.56
CA GLN A 88 -5.91 8.37 -29.32
C GLN A 88 -5.92 9.35 -28.16
N ALA A 89 -6.54 8.88 -27.08
CA ALA A 89 -6.34 9.45 -25.77
C ALA A 89 -4.84 9.41 -25.41
N PRO A 90 -4.31 10.44 -24.73
CA PRO A 90 -2.91 10.50 -24.36
C PRO A 90 -2.52 9.28 -23.50
N ASN A 91 -1.39 8.66 -23.85
CA ASN A 91 -0.89 7.47 -23.17
C ASN A 91 -0.47 7.78 -21.74
N LEU A 92 -0.79 6.90 -20.78
CA LEU A 92 -0.44 7.05 -19.37
C LEU A 92 1.05 7.32 -19.14
N ALA A 93 1.93 6.65 -19.88
CA ALA A 93 3.38 6.84 -19.71
C ALA A 93 3.84 8.22 -20.20
N GLN A 94 3.23 8.77 -21.24
CA GLN A 94 3.52 10.13 -21.71
C GLN A 94 3.10 11.16 -20.66
N LEU A 95 1.87 11.06 -20.15
CA LEU A 95 1.36 11.95 -19.09
C LEU A 95 2.21 11.89 -17.83
N LEU A 96 2.61 10.70 -17.43
CA LEU A 96 3.51 10.53 -16.28
C LEU A 96 4.90 11.08 -16.54
N SER A 97 5.44 10.90 -17.75
CA SER A 97 6.72 11.49 -18.14
C SER A 97 6.69 13.02 -18.05
N GLU A 98 5.63 13.65 -18.54
CA GLU A 98 5.43 15.10 -18.43
C GLU A 98 5.35 15.55 -16.97
N TYR A 99 4.59 14.82 -16.13
CA TYR A 99 4.49 15.11 -14.70
C TYR A 99 5.86 15.10 -14.02
N TYR A 100 6.64 14.02 -14.24
CA TYR A 100 7.94 13.87 -13.57
C TYR A 100 9.02 14.78 -14.16
N THR A 101 8.94 15.13 -15.44
CA THR A 101 9.82 16.12 -16.08
C THR A 101 9.59 17.50 -15.47
N SER A 102 8.35 17.95 -15.38
CA SER A 102 7.98 19.21 -14.74
C SER A 102 8.43 19.26 -13.27
N ARG A 103 8.13 18.19 -12.50
CA ARG A 103 8.52 18.08 -11.10
C ARG A 103 10.05 18.06 -10.91
N SER A 104 10.79 17.47 -11.84
CA SER A 104 12.25 17.40 -11.78
C SER A 104 12.91 18.70 -12.20
N ALA A 105 12.29 19.48 -13.08
CA ALA A 105 12.75 20.83 -13.43
C ALA A 105 12.72 21.77 -12.22
N GLY A 106 11.65 21.69 -11.38
CA GLY A 106 11.54 22.44 -10.13
C GLY A 106 12.34 21.88 -8.94
N ALA A 107 12.99 20.72 -9.08
CA ALA A 107 13.69 20.10 -7.95
C ALA A 107 15.08 20.70 -7.73
N TRP A 108 15.33 21.24 -6.54
CA TRP A 108 16.58 21.90 -6.13
C TRP A 108 17.74 20.93 -5.90
N SER A 109 17.46 19.69 -5.47
CA SER A 109 18.50 18.74 -5.10
C SER A 109 18.60 17.56 -6.08
N ARG A 110 19.82 17.10 -6.31
CA ARG A 110 20.12 15.89 -7.08
C ARG A 110 19.40 14.64 -6.49
N LYS A 111 19.32 14.56 -5.16
CA LYS A 111 18.61 13.49 -4.46
C LYS A 111 17.10 13.47 -4.80
N ALA A 112 16.47 14.63 -4.90
CA ALA A 112 15.05 14.74 -5.29
C ALA A 112 14.84 14.30 -6.75
N LYS A 113 15.72 14.68 -7.68
CA LYS A 113 15.66 14.25 -9.09
C LYS A 113 15.78 12.73 -9.23
N ILE A 114 16.72 12.12 -8.48
CA ILE A 114 16.88 10.65 -8.44
C ILE A 114 15.63 9.99 -7.84
N GLY A 115 15.08 10.56 -6.78
CA GLY A 115 13.84 10.08 -6.17
C GLY A 115 12.68 10.08 -7.16
N ASN A 116 12.47 11.16 -7.90
CA ASN A 116 11.45 11.26 -8.94
C ASN A 116 11.64 10.20 -10.03
N LEU A 117 12.87 9.96 -10.46
CA LEU A 117 13.17 8.96 -11.50
C LEU A 117 12.89 7.53 -11.01
N LYS A 118 13.21 7.23 -9.76
CA LYS A 118 12.90 5.92 -9.14
C LYS A 118 11.39 5.70 -9.09
N GLU A 119 10.66 6.69 -8.58
CA GLU A 119 9.20 6.63 -8.46
C GLU A 119 8.53 6.47 -9.84
N PHE A 120 8.98 7.21 -10.85
CA PHE A 120 8.51 7.07 -12.22
C PHE A 120 8.73 5.65 -12.76
N ASN A 121 9.94 5.09 -12.58
CA ASN A 121 10.23 3.73 -13.03
C ASN A 121 9.38 2.66 -12.31
N GLU A 122 9.17 2.80 -11.01
CA GLU A 122 8.31 1.88 -10.25
C GLU A 122 6.86 1.90 -10.76
N ILE A 123 6.35 3.08 -11.06
CA ILE A 123 5.01 3.24 -11.62
C ILE A 123 4.94 2.64 -13.03
N CYS A 124 5.90 2.93 -13.90
CA CYS A 124 5.94 2.38 -15.25
C CYS A 124 6.01 0.85 -15.25
N ASN A 125 6.85 0.26 -14.40
CA ASN A 125 6.90 -1.20 -14.25
C ASN A 125 5.56 -1.78 -13.79
N TYR A 126 4.88 -1.12 -12.86
CA TYR A 126 3.57 -1.54 -12.38
C TYR A 126 2.51 -1.46 -13.51
N LEU A 127 2.48 -0.37 -14.28
CA LEU A 127 1.56 -0.21 -15.41
C LEU A 127 1.78 -1.29 -16.48
N MET A 128 3.04 -1.58 -16.81
CA MET A 128 3.39 -2.67 -17.75
C MET A 128 2.94 -4.04 -17.26
N GLN A 129 3.18 -4.35 -15.98
CA GLN A 129 2.79 -5.65 -15.40
C GLN A 129 1.28 -5.87 -15.37
N ASN A 130 0.50 -4.78 -15.40
CA ASN A 130 -0.96 -4.83 -15.36
C ASN A 130 -1.63 -4.42 -16.67
N ASP A 131 -0.87 -4.26 -17.77
CA ASP A 131 -1.35 -3.87 -19.11
C ASP A 131 -2.18 -2.58 -19.12
N LEU A 132 -1.85 -1.62 -18.23
CA LEU A 132 -2.54 -0.35 -18.10
C LEU A 132 -1.86 0.70 -19.00
N THR A 133 -2.45 1.00 -20.15
CA THR A 133 -1.88 1.92 -21.14
C THR A 133 -2.63 3.24 -21.24
N THR A 134 -3.93 3.26 -20.93
CA THR A 134 -4.81 4.44 -21.06
C THR A 134 -5.36 4.92 -19.73
N PRO A 135 -5.68 6.23 -19.60
CA PRO A 135 -6.32 6.78 -18.41
C PRO A 135 -7.68 6.12 -18.09
N GLU A 136 -8.40 5.68 -19.13
CA GLU A 136 -9.69 5.00 -19.01
C GLU A 136 -9.50 3.64 -18.32
N GLN A 137 -8.57 2.82 -18.79
CA GLN A 137 -8.23 1.54 -18.15
C GLN A 137 -7.81 1.71 -16.69
N LEU A 138 -7.06 2.78 -16.39
CA LEU A 138 -6.69 3.11 -15.01
C LEU A 138 -7.92 3.42 -14.15
N ARG A 139 -8.87 4.20 -14.68
CA ARG A 139 -10.13 4.53 -13.97
C ARG A 139 -10.99 3.29 -13.74
N GLU A 140 -11.14 2.45 -14.75
CA GLU A 140 -11.89 1.19 -14.68
C GLU A 140 -11.25 0.25 -13.64
N ARG A 141 -9.92 0.11 -13.65
CA ARG A 141 -9.21 -0.71 -12.67
C ARG A 141 -9.40 -0.20 -11.24
N VAL A 142 -9.30 1.14 -11.02
CA VAL A 142 -9.56 1.77 -9.72
C VAL A 142 -11.00 1.51 -9.28
N SER A 143 -11.99 1.67 -10.16
CA SER A 143 -13.39 1.42 -9.84
C SER A 143 -13.61 -0.03 -9.45
N ALA A 144 -13.17 -0.97 -10.28
CA ALA A 144 -13.35 -2.41 -10.04
C ALA A 144 -12.73 -2.87 -8.71
N LEU A 145 -11.54 -2.37 -8.37
CA LEU A 145 -10.90 -2.70 -7.10
C LEU A 145 -11.60 -2.01 -5.91
N SER A 146 -12.11 -0.78 -6.09
CA SER A 146 -12.88 -0.09 -5.07
C SER A 146 -14.18 -0.83 -4.76
N ASP A 147 -14.91 -1.25 -5.78
CA ASP A 147 -16.14 -2.06 -5.64
C ASP A 147 -15.85 -3.38 -4.92
N ARG A 148 -14.73 -4.03 -5.27
CA ARG A 148 -14.28 -5.26 -4.58
C ARG A 148 -13.96 -5.01 -3.12
N ILE A 149 -13.31 -3.88 -2.78
CA ILE A 149 -13.05 -3.47 -1.39
C ILE A 149 -14.36 -3.28 -0.62
N ASP A 150 -15.33 -2.61 -1.22
CA ASP A 150 -16.61 -2.34 -0.57
C ASP A 150 -17.40 -3.62 -0.32
N ILE A 151 -17.40 -4.55 -1.25
CA ILE A 151 -17.99 -5.89 -1.09
C ILE A 151 -17.29 -6.65 0.05
N LEU A 152 -15.95 -6.69 0.04
CA LEU A 152 -15.18 -7.37 1.08
C LEU A 152 -15.42 -6.74 2.46
N LYS A 153 -15.40 -5.41 2.57
CA LYS A 153 -15.69 -4.69 3.82
C LYS A 153 -17.10 -4.98 4.33
N SER A 154 -18.09 -4.97 3.45
CA SER A 154 -19.47 -5.29 3.80
C SER A 154 -19.59 -6.71 4.32
N THR A 155 -18.97 -7.68 3.65
CA THR A 155 -18.94 -9.09 4.08
C THR A 155 -18.24 -9.26 5.42
N LEU A 156 -17.09 -8.62 5.62
CA LEU A 156 -16.35 -8.65 6.87
C LEU A 156 -17.14 -8.01 8.02
N ARG A 157 -17.84 -6.90 7.74
CA ARG A 157 -18.72 -6.27 8.72
C ARG A 157 -19.84 -7.21 9.16
N GLY A 158 -20.53 -7.86 8.22
CA GLY A 158 -21.56 -8.83 8.55
C GLY A 158 -21.05 -10.00 9.41
N LYS A 159 -19.84 -10.52 9.08
CA LYS A 159 -19.18 -11.55 9.89
C LYS A 159 -18.85 -11.05 11.31
N SER A 160 -18.28 -9.84 11.41
CA SER A 160 -17.97 -9.21 12.70
C SER A 160 -19.20 -8.99 13.56
N ASP A 161 -20.30 -8.53 12.98
CA ASP A 161 -21.53 -8.30 13.71
C ASP A 161 -22.13 -9.62 14.19
N ARG A 162 -22.08 -10.67 13.34
CA ARG A 162 -22.50 -12.02 13.74
C ARG A 162 -21.64 -12.62 14.85
N MET A 163 -20.33 -12.41 14.83
CA MET A 163 -19.43 -12.83 15.91
C MET A 163 -19.79 -12.14 17.22
N LYS A 164 -20.04 -10.83 17.21
CA LYS A 164 -20.50 -10.10 18.42
C LYS A 164 -21.81 -10.64 18.98
N GLU A 165 -22.76 -10.99 18.10
CA GLU A 165 -24.01 -11.62 18.52
C GLU A 165 -23.75 -12.97 19.20
N LEU A 166 -22.87 -13.79 18.63
CA LEU A 166 -22.52 -15.09 19.21
C LEU A 166 -21.79 -14.92 20.55
N ASP A 167 -20.86 -13.97 20.65
CA ASP A 167 -20.16 -13.63 21.89
C ASP A 167 -21.17 -13.23 22.99
N GLU A 168 -22.16 -12.41 22.64
CA GLU A 168 -23.19 -12.00 23.57
C GLU A 168 -24.07 -13.19 24.01
N LEU A 169 -24.43 -14.07 23.06
CA LEU A 169 -25.18 -15.29 23.39
C LEU A 169 -24.37 -16.24 24.29
N LEU A 170 -23.09 -16.44 24.00
CA LEU A 170 -22.19 -17.27 24.80
C LEU A 170 -22.03 -16.69 26.22
N ARG A 171 -21.92 -15.36 26.34
CA ARG A 171 -21.90 -14.68 27.64
C ARG A 171 -23.20 -14.87 28.41
N MET A 172 -24.34 -14.80 27.72
CA MET A 172 -25.63 -15.08 28.35
C MET A 172 -25.75 -16.54 28.82
N VAL A 173 -25.20 -17.49 28.04
CA VAL A 173 -25.14 -18.91 28.49
C VAL A 173 -24.35 -19.04 29.79
N GLN A 174 -23.25 -18.31 29.92
CA GLN A 174 -22.45 -18.32 31.14
C GLN A 174 -23.25 -17.76 32.32
N PHE A 175 -23.90 -16.60 32.17
CA PHE A 175 -24.74 -16.02 33.22
C PHE A 175 -25.91 -16.93 33.63
N TYR A 176 -26.48 -17.62 32.63
CA TYR A 176 -27.53 -18.60 32.89
C TYR A 176 -27.01 -19.81 33.70
N ALA A 177 -25.86 -20.34 33.32
CA ALA A 177 -25.23 -21.48 33.99
C ALA A 177 -24.84 -21.15 35.44
N ASP A 178 -24.21 -19.97 35.63
CA ASP A 178 -23.78 -19.50 36.95
C ASP A 178 -24.95 -19.14 37.88
N GLY A 179 -25.98 -18.53 37.31
CA GLY A 179 -27.15 -18.11 38.06
C GLY A 179 -28.19 -19.22 38.37
N LYS A 180 -28.21 -20.28 37.56
CA LYS A 180 -29.21 -21.38 37.71
C LYS A 180 -29.18 -22.03 39.09
N PRO A 181 -28.04 -22.41 39.68
CA PRO A 181 -28.02 -23.02 41.01
C PRO A 181 -28.52 -22.04 42.11
N VAL A 182 -28.38 -20.73 41.91
CA VAL A 182 -28.88 -19.71 42.83
C VAL A 182 -30.40 -19.59 42.69
N ALA A 183 -30.92 -19.60 41.47
CA ALA A 183 -32.37 -19.60 41.19
C ALA A 183 -33.06 -20.86 41.72
N ASP A 184 -32.43 -22.04 41.52
CA ASP A 184 -32.96 -23.31 42.03
C ASP A 184 -33.01 -23.33 43.59
N LYS A 185 -31.98 -22.79 44.26
CA LYS A 185 -31.97 -22.61 45.72
C LYS A 185 -33.09 -21.67 46.17
N LEU A 186 -33.29 -20.55 45.48
CA LEU A 186 -34.34 -19.59 45.77
C LEU A 186 -35.74 -20.23 45.63
N ALA A 187 -35.93 -21.07 44.60
CA ALA A 187 -37.20 -21.79 44.40
C ALA A 187 -37.50 -22.81 45.52
N ALA A 188 -36.47 -23.40 46.11
CA ALA A 188 -36.58 -24.35 47.20
C ALA A 188 -36.94 -23.69 48.55
N ILE A 189 -36.78 -22.38 48.73
CA ILE A 189 -37.03 -21.64 49.95
C ILE A 189 -38.59 -21.39 50.10
N LYS A 190 -39.23 -22.03 51.04
CA LYS A 190 -40.67 -21.88 51.26
C LYS A 190 -41.03 -20.68 52.16
N TRP A 191 -40.14 -20.24 53.07
CA TRP A 191 -40.37 -19.17 54.03
C TRP A 191 -40.14 -17.78 53.44
N LYS A 192 -41.14 -16.91 53.48
CA LYS A 192 -41.17 -15.62 52.83
C LYS A 192 -39.97 -14.71 53.24
N GLY A 193 -39.75 -14.52 54.56
CA GLY A 193 -38.69 -13.67 55.07
C GLY A 193 -37.29 -14.18 54.69
N ARG A 194 -37.06 -15.49 54.73
CA ARG A 194 -35.79 -16.10 54.34
C ARG A 194 -35.54 -16.01 52.82
N ARG A 195 -36.63 -16.03 52.06
CA ARG A 195 -36.59 -15.84 50.61
C ARG A 195 -36.22 -14.41 50.22
N GLU A 196 -36.78 -13.40 50.90
CA GLU A 196 -36.47 -11.98 50.69
C GLU A 196 -35.01 -11.66 51.07
N GLN A 197 -34.52 -12.22 52.17
CA GLN A 197 -33.11 -12.08 52.54
C GLN A 197 -32.19 -12.72 51.52
N PHE A 198 -32.45 -13.94 51.06
CA PHE A 198 -31.66 -14.63 50.05
C PHE A 198 -31.67 -13.88 48.70
N MET A 199 -32.83 -13.31 48.32
CA MET A 199 -32.93 -12.45 47.12
C MET A 199 -32.06 -11.21 47.23
N SER A 200 -32.04 -10.53 48.37
CA SER A 200 -31.20 -9.36 48.60
C SER A 200 -29.71 -9.69 48.57
N GLU A 201 -29.29 -10.81 49.17
CA GLU A 201 -27.92 -11.29 49.19
C GLU A 201 -27.41 -11.69 47.79
N ASN A 202 -28.29 -12.16 46.89
CA ASN A 202 -27.96 -12.68 45.56
C ASN A 202 -28.58 -11.85 44.42
N GLU A 203 -28.94 -10.59 44.66
CA GLU A 203 -29.68 -9.76 43.73
C GLU A 203 -29.03 -9.69 42.35
N ASN A 204 -27.72 -9.46 42.30
CA ASN A 204 -26.98 -9.36 41.05
C ASN A 204 -26.97 -10.66 40.26
N ALA A 205 -26.77 -11.80 40.93
CA ALA A 205 -26.74 -13.10 40.26
C ALA A 205 -28.13 -13.46 39.70
N LEU A 206 -29.19 -13.19 40.45
CA LEU A 206 -30.57 -13.42 40.01
C LEU A 206 -30.97 -12.47 38.86
N ARG A 207 -30.55 -11.22 38.91
CA ARG A 207 -30.78 -10.25 37.83
C ARG A 207 -30.13 -10.70 36.53
N LEU A 208 -28.85 -11.11 36.58
CA LEU A 208 -28.13 -11.63 35.43
C LEU A 208 -28.74 -12.91 34.88
N TYR A 209 -29.16 -13.82 35.78
CA TYR A 209 -29.86 -15.05 35.43
C TYR A 209 -31.17 -14.77 34.68
N HIS A 210 -32.03 -13.92 35.19
CA HIS A 210 -33.31 -13.61 34.55
C HIS A 210 -33.14 -12.83 33.24
N MET A 211 -32.10 -12.00 33.14
CA MET A 211 -31.73 -11.35 31.87
C MET A 211 -31.31 -12.39 30.84
N ALA A 212 -30.42 -13.31 31.23
CA ALA A 212 -29.95 -14.39 30.37
C ALA A 212 -31.08 -15.34 29.98
N GLU A 213 -31.96 -15.74 30.93
CA GLU A 213 -33.11 -16.58 30.67
C GLU A 213 -34.03 -15.98 29.60
N ARG A 214 -34.40 -14.70 29.74
CA ARG A 214 -35.24 -14.00 28.76
C ARG A 214 -34.60 -13.96 27.38
N LYS A 215 -33.28 -13.70 27.29
CA LYS A 215 -32.56 -13.57 26.03
C LYS A 215 -32.34 -14.93 25.36
N LEU A 216 -32.12 -15.99 26.14
CA LEU A 216 -31.89 -17.34 25.64
C LEU A 216 -33.21 -18.11 25.33
N LYS A 217 -34.33 -17.65 25.86
CA LYS A 217 -35.63 -18.31 25.68
C LYS A 217 -36.00 -18.70 24.24
N PRO A 218 -35.75 -17.82 23.21
CA PRO A 218 -36.03 -18.14 21.80
C PRO A 218 -35.17 -19.28 21.25
N TYR A 219 -34.02 -19.54 21.85
CA TYR A 219 -33.03 -20.50 21.34
C TYR A 219 -33.09 -21.88 21.98
N PHE A 220 -33.94 -22.06 22.99
CA PHE A 220 -34.16 -23.37 23.58
C PHE A 220 -34.91 -24.30 22.61
N LYS A 221 -34.24 -25.33 22.14
CA LYS A 221 -34.83 -26.39 21.34
C LYS A 221 -34.82 -27.69 22.16
N GLY A 222 -36.03 -28.19 22.51
CA GLY A 222 -36.11 -29.41 23.32
C GLY A 222 -35.41 -29.33 24.68
N GLY A 223 -35.37 -28.14 25.30
CA GLY A 223 -34.75 -27.92 26.61
C GLY A 223 -33.23 -27.79 26.59
N LYS A 224 -32.59 -27.81 25.41
CA LYS A 224 -31.14 -27.67 25.27
C LYS A 224 -30.76 -26.45 24.39
N LEU A 225 -29.69 -25.76 24.77
CA LEU A 225 -29.09 -24.66 23.99
C LEU A 225 -28.03 -25.20 23.03
N PRO A 226 -27.94 -24.73 21.79
CA PRO A 226 -26.97 -25.20 20.80
C PRO A 226 -25.56 -24.56 21.00
N VAL A 227 -25.03 -24.55 22.21
CA VAL A 227 -23.79 -23.86 22.60
C VAL A 227 -22.60 -24.33 21.78
N THR A 228 -22.50 -25.65 21.56
CA THR A 228 -21.38 -26.20 20.74
C THR A 228 -21.46 -25.78 19.29
N ALA A 229 -22.68 -25.62 18.74
CA ALA A 229 -22.84 -25.11 17.38
C ALA A 229 -22.45 -23.64 17.29
N TRP A 230 -22.81 -22.80 18.28
CA TRP A 230 -22.42 -21.38 18.32
C TRP A 230 -20.93 -21.20 18.46
N ARG A 231 -20.25 -21.99 19.29
CA ARG A 231 -18.77 -21.95 19.37
C ARG A 231 -18.12 -22.31 18.04
N ARG A 232 -18.54 -23.38 17.39
CA ARG A 232 -18.03 -23.79 16.09
C ARG A 232 -18.30 -22.74 14.99
N GLU A 233 -19.47 -22.12 15.04
CA GLU A 233 -19.82 -21.02 14.12
C GLU A 233 -18.92 -19.82 14.37
N HIS A 234 -18.69 -19.44 15.64
CA HIS A 234 -17.79 -18.35 16.01
C HIS A 234 -16.36 -18.61 15.51
N ASP A 235 -15.77 -19.77 15.82
CA ASP A 235 -14.42 -20.14 15.42
C ASP A 235 -14.26 -20.13 13.89
N ARG A 236 -15.27 -20.62 13.16
CA ARG A 236 -15.28 -20.56 11.69
C ARG A 236 -15.31 -19.13 11.18
N LEU A 237 -16.19 -18.28 11.74
CA LEU A 237 -16.30 -16.88 11.34
C LEU A 237 -15.03 -16.10 11.65
N GLU A 238 -14.35 -16.38 12.74
CA GLU A 238 -13.08 -15.80 13.11
C GLU A 238 -12.00 -16.12 12.08
N GLN A 239 -11.89 -17.40 11.66
CA GLN A 239 -10.96 -17.80 10.60
C GLN A 239 -11.28 -17.14 9.26
N GLU A 240 -12.56 -17.12 8.88
CA GLU A 240 -13.01 -16.47 7.64
C GLU A 240 -12.79 -14.95 7.67
N TYR A 241 -12.94 -14.32 8.83
CA TYR A 241 -12.67 -12.89 9.03
C TYR A 241 -11.18 -12.58 8.90
N ALA A 242 -10.32 -13.37 9.53
CA ALA A 242 -8.88 -13.23 9.42
C ALA A 242 -8.39 -13.40 7.97
N THR A 243 -8.91 -14.41 7.26
CA THR A 243 -8.60 -14.64 5.84
C THR A 243 -9.04 -13.45 4.99
N GLY A 244 -10.27 -12.97 5.19
CA GLY A 244 -10.78 -11.82 4.44
C GLY A 244 -10.01 -10.52 4.73
N GLN A 245 -9.53 -10.32 5.96
CA GLN A 245 -8.64 -9.19 6.28
C GLN A 245 -7.28 -9.30 5.57
N ALA A 246 -6.72 -10.51 5.51
CA ALA A 246 -5.48 -10.76 4.79
C ALA A 246 -5.61 -10.50 3.29
N GLU A 247 -6.77 -10.79 2.69
CA GLU A 247 -7.08 -10.46 1.28
C GLU A 247 -7.31 -8.96 1.07
N LEU A 248 -7.95 -8.28 2.02
CA LEU A 248 -8.29 -6.86 1.91
C LEU A 248 -7.06 -5.96 1.91
N SER A 249 -6.06 -6.28 2.73
CA SER A 249 -4.86 -5.46 2.93
C SER A 249 -4.09 -5.18 1.64
N PRO A 250 -3.71 -6.18 0.82
CA PRO A 250 -2.98 -5.95 -0.44
C PRO A 250 -3.83 -5.19 -1.46
N ILE A 251 -5.14 -5.45 -1.54
CA ILE A 251 -6.04 -4.74 -2.47
C ILE A 251 -6.12 -3.26 -2.10
N CYS A 252 -6.23 -2.93 -0.81
CA CYS A 252 -6.22 -1.54 -0.35
C CYS A 252 -4.90 -0.84 -0.68
N ALA A 253 -3.77 -1.53 -0.54
CA ALA A 253 -2.46 -0.99 -0.90
C ALA A 253 -2.35 -0.73 -2.42
N GLU A 254 -2.86 -1.65 -3.24
CA GLU A 254 -2.93 -1.51 -4.69
C GLU A 254 -3.79 -0.31 -5.10
N VAL A 255 -4.99 -0.20 -4.57
CA VAL A 255 -5.90 0.94 -4.85
C VAL A 255 -5.25 2.26 -4.45
N LYS A 256 -4.59 2.33 -3.30
CA LYS A 256 -3.87 3.55 -2.89
C LYS A 256 -2.78 3.93 -3.90
N LYS A 257 -2.05 2.96 -4.43
CA LYS A 257 -1.04 3.16 -5.48
C LYS A 257 -1.67 3.70 -6.77
N LEU A 258 -2.75 3.08 -7.22
CA LEU A 258 -3.51 3.50 -8.41
C LEU A 258 -4.09 4.90 -8.27
N TRP A 259 -4.63 5.26 -7.10
CA TRP A 259 -5.10 6.62 -6.82
C TRP A 259 -3.98 7.66 -6.92
N GLN A 260 -2.78 7.35 -6.42
CA GLN A 260 -1.62 8.23 -6.57
C GLN A 260 -1.23 8.42 -8.05
N ILE A 261 -1.28 7.35 -8.84
CA ILE A 261 -1.03 7.41 -10.28
C ILE A 261 -2.10 8.26 -10.97
N LYS A 262 -3.37 7.97 -10.70
CA LYS A 262 -4.52 8.72 -11.23
C LYS A 262 -4.42 10.22 -10.94
N TYR A 263 -4.08 10.58 -9.71
CA TYR A 263 -3.90 11.98 -9.32
C TYR A 263 -2.82 12.68 -10.16
N LYS A 264 -1.67 12.02 -10.39
CA LYS A 264 -0.57 12.58 -11.20
C LYS A 264 -0.98 12.77 -12.65
N VAL A 265 -1.68 11.80 -13.22
CA VAL A 265 -2.20 11.86 -14.59
C VAL A 265 -3.23 12.99 -14.72
N GLU A 266 -4.21 13.06 -13.82
CA GLU A 266 -5.22 14.11 -13.84
C GLU A 266 -4.63 15.50 -13.66
N HIS A 267 -3.55 15.62 -12.89
CA HIS A 267 -2.84 16.89 -12.73
C HIS A 267 -2.29 17.41 -14.07
N VAL A 268 -1.71 16.52 -14.89
CA VAL A 268 -1.18 16.89 -16.22
C VAL A 268 -2.32 17.22 -17.17
N VAL A 269 -3.35 16.39 -17.22
CA VAL A 269 -4.52 16.63 -18.10
C VAL A 269 -5.15 18.00 -17.80
N ARG A 270 -5.39 18.31 -16.54
CA ARG A 270 -5.92 19.64 -16.14
C ARG A 270 -4.99 20.81 -16.48
N ALA A 271 -3.66 20.59 -16.40
CA ALA A 271 -2.68 21.60 -16.78
C ALA A 271 -2.68 21.86 -18.29
N GLN A 272 -2.93 20.83 -19.10
CA GLN A 272 -3.07 20.94 -20.55
C GLN A 272 -4.40 21.60 -20.96
N GLU A 273 -5.49 21.30 -20.26
CA GLU A 273 -6.82 21.92 -20.51
C GLU A 273 -6.89 23.40 -20.13
N ASN A 274 -6.17 23.81 -19.07
CA ASN A 274 -6.18 25.19 -18.55
C ASN A 274 -4.78 25.77 -18.34
N PRO A 275 -4.03 26.06 -19.41
CA PRO A 275 -2.62 26.49 -19.30
C PRO A 275 -2.45 27.84 -18.59
N GLU A 276 -3.41 28.75 -18.67
CA GLU A 276 -3.32 30.05 -17.99
C GLU A 276 -3.48 29.97 -16.47
N GLN A 277 -4.36 29.11 -15.98
CA GLN A 277 -4.54 28.89 -14.54
C GLN A 277 -3.33 28.14 -13.93
N SER A 278 -2.73 27.26 -14.67
CA SER A 278 -1.52 26.54 -14.25
C SER A 278 -0.31 27.49 -14.13
N ARG A 279 -0.15 28.44 -15.05
CA ARG A 279 0.90 29.47 -14.99
C ARG A 279 0.73 30.43 -13.81
N ARG A 280 -0.52 30.85 -13.50
CA ARG A 280 -0.81 31.73 -12.35
C ARG A 280 -0.52 31.04 -11.01
N LYS A 281 -0.84 29.76 -10.86
CA LYS A 281 -0.53 28.98 -9.65
C LYS A 281 0.97 28.74 -9.48
N GLN A 282 1.72 28.51 -10.53
CA GLN A 282 3.17 28.39 -10.48
C GLN A 282 3.85 29.69 -10.05
N GLN A 283 3.41 30.83 -10.58
CA GLN A 283 3.92 32.15 -10.18
C GLN A 283 3.62 32.53 -8.74
N GLN A 284 2.52 31.99 -8.14
CA GLN A 284 2.19 32.21 -6.71
C GLN A 284 3.01 31.31 -5.76
N LEU A 285 3.61 30.25 -6.23
CA LEU A 285 4.44 29.34 -5.43
C LEU A 285 5.93 29.75 -5.47
N ASP A 286 6.33 30.59 -6.44
CA ASP A 286 7.69 31.11 -6.60
C ASP A 286 7.91 32.46 -5.89
N HIS A 287 6.91 32.97 -5.20
CA HIS A 287 6.92 34.13 -4.29
C HIS A 287 6.70 33.73 -2.84
#